data_76e596b0a74f0ea7e9414736c2948a8f
#
_entry.id   76e596b0a74f0ea7e9414736c2948a8f
#
_cell.length_a   1.000
_cell.length_b   1.000
_cell.length_c   1.000
_cell.angle_alpha   90.00
_cell.angle_beta   90.00
_cell.angle_gamma   90.00
#
_symmetry.space_group_name_H-M   'P 1'
#
loop_
_entity.id
_entity.type
_entity.pdbx_description
1 polymer ?
#
loop_
_entity_poly.entity_id
_entity_poly.type
_entity_poly.pdbx_seq_one_letter_code
_entity_poly.pdbx_strand_id
1 'polypeptide(L)'
;MTHSMLRLTGWAALAAAAALVGCSKKEEAPGAAAPASAAAAASAPAAPLKIAFAYVGPVGDGGWTFAHDNARKALEKELGDKVTTSFTENVKEGPDAERVLRDMVGQGNKLIFGTTFGYMDYMLKVAADAKDVKFEHATGYKTSDNMHAYDSRTYEGAYMAGVIAGGMTKANVLGVVGSVPIPEVVRNINSFTLGAQSVNPKVRTKVVWINEWVNPPKEAEAAQSLLNGGADVLFQNTDSSAVLQTAEKAGKYAFGWDSDMTAYGPKAHLASSVINWTPYYVKTTKEVLDGTWKPSPTKIWWGVKEGAIDIVSISDKVPAELKDKLMKVKAGLKDGSFSIWKGPIVNNDGKEVLKKDEVADDKWLDAITFYVKGVEGKVPGGDKK
;
A
#
# COMPACT_ATOMS: atom_id res chain seq x y z
N MET A 1 -31.22 -6.09 61.80
CA MET A 1 -30.31 -6.20 62.97
C MET A 1 -29.17 -5.26 62.59
N THR A 2 -29.32 -4.11 63.09
CA THR A 2 -28.71 -3.45 64.26
C THR A 2 -27.24 -3.12 64.01
N HIS A 3 -27.04 -1.92 63.90
CA HIS A 3 -26.55 -0.82 64.75
C HIS A 3 -25.05 -0.62 64.58
N SER A 4 -24.41 0.48 64.65
CA SER A 4 -24.68 1.84 65.10
C SER A 4 -23.38 2.59 65.10
N MET A 5 -23.33 3.80 64.65
CA MET A 5 -23.01 5.04 65.40
C MET A 5 -21.67 5.01 66.16
N LEU A 6 -20.85 6.02 66.31
CA LEU A 6 -21.07 7.45 66.52
C LEU A 6 -19.72 8.18 66.69
N ARG A 7 -19.60 9.41 66.18
CA ARG A 7 -19.17 10.65 66.90
C ARG A 7 -17.71 10.74 67.41
N LEU A 8 -17.09 11.86 67.59
CA LEU A 8 -17.33 13.32 67.46
C LEU A 8 -16.03 14.04 67.88
N THR A 9 -15.82 15.23 67.36
CA THR A 9 -15.29 16.47 67.99
C THR A 9 -13.82 16.47 68.45
N GLY A 10 -13.09 17.52 68.37
CA GLY A 10 -13.36 18.95 68.21
C GLY A 10 -12.15 19.79 68.49
N TRP A 11 -12.18 21.03 68.06
CA TRP A 11 -11.76 22.27 68.70
C TRP A 11 -10.27 22.43 69.04
N ALA A 12 -9.64 23.50 68.84
CA ALA A 12 -9.77 24.92 68.59
C ALA A 12 -8.53 25.61 69.15
N ALA A 13 -8.07 26.57 68.53
CA ALA A 13 -7.99 27.98 68.74
C ALA A 13 -6.61 28.57 69.19
N LEU A 14 -6.32 29.61 68.49
CA LEU A 14 -5.84 30.95 68.90
C LEU A 14 -4.49 31.10 69.62
N ALA A 15 -3.61 31.94 69.11
CA ALA A 15 -3.55 33.33 69.51
C ALA A 15 -2.37 34.06 68.83
N ALA A 16 -2.63 35.28 68.49
CA ALA A 16 -1.76 36.32 67.95
C ALA A 16 -0.90 36.96 69.01
N ALA A 17 0.21 37.54 68.64
CA ALA A 17 0.74 38.77 69.23
C ALA A 17 1.72 39.48 68.29
N ALA A 18 1.41 40.71 68.04
CA ALA A 18 2.21 41.71 67.35
C ALA A 18 3.19 42.39 68.31
N ALA A 19 4.31 42.86 67.87
CA ALA A 19 4.95 44.04 68.38
C ALA A 19 5.95 44.66 67.38
N LEU A 20 5.82 45.96 67.30
CA LEU A 20 6.41 46.96 66.43
C LEU A 20 7.82 47.37 66.81
N VAL A 21 8.47 48.10 65.88
CA VAL A 21 9.32 49.25 66.01
C VAL A 21 10.83 49.05 65.75
N GLY A 22 11.32 49.85 64.81
CA GLY A 22 12.69 50.30 64.73
C GLY A 22 13.21 50.71 63.36
N CYS A 23 12.94 51.98 62.95
CA CYS A 23 13.60 52.64 61.85
C CYS A 23 15.07 52.82 62.04
N SER A 24 15.92 52.66 61.04
CA SER A 24 16.96 53.64 60.70
C SER A 24 17.48 53.43 59.27
N LYS A 25 17.54 54.55 58.55
CA LYS A 25 18.08 54.74 57.21
C LYS A 25 19.57 54.45 57.13
N LYS A 26 20.01 53.79 56.07
CA LYS A 26 21.30 54.19 55.43
C LYS A 26 21.17 53.85 53.93
N GLU A 27 21.31 54.86 53.11
CA GLU A 27 21.54 54.81 51.66
C GLU A 27 22.88 54.18 51.36
N GLU A 28 22.90 53.24 50.43
CA GLU A 28 24.06 53.02 49.54
C GLU A 28 23.60 52.39 48.19
N ALA A 29 24.28 52.80 47.14
CA ALA A 29 23.95 52.81 45.72
C ALA A 29 23.91 51.43 45.03
N PRO A 30 23.50 51.36 43.73
CA PRO A 30 22.90 50.20 43.08
C PRO A 30 23.91 49.15 42.60
N GLY A 31 23.84 47.97 43.15
CA GLY A 31 24.54 46.79 42.64
C GLY A 31 23.74 46.17 41.51
N ALA A 32 24.39 46.00 40.36
CA ALA A 32 23.85 45.41 39.16
C ALA A 32 23.25 44.01 39.42
N ALA A 33 21.96 43.88 39.17
CA ALA A 33 21.29 42.56 39.12
C ALA A 33 21.79 41.79 37.90
N ALA A 34 22.43 40.66 38.09
CA ALA A 34 22.72 39.69 37.06
C ALA A 34 21.40 39.18 36.47
N PRO A 35 21.31 39.03 35.15
CA PRO A 35 20.08 38.49 34.52
C PRO A 35 19.88 37.05 34.98
N ALA A 36 18.78 36.77 35.62
CA ALA A 36 18.32 35.41 35.87
C ALA A 36 18.23 34.67 34.53
N SER A 37 19.11 33.72 34.36
CA SER A 37 19.02 32.76 33.26
C SER A 37 17.64 32.11 33.31
N ALA A 38 16.78 32.49 32.38
CA ALA A 38 15.55 31.75 32.14
C ALA A 38 15.96 30.32 31.69
N ALA A 39 15.92 29.38 32.62
CA ALA A 39 16.00 27.97 32.29
C ALA A 39 14.86 27.70 31.30
N ALA A 40 15.23 27.42 30.06
CA ALA A 40 14.28 26.96 29.06
C ALA A 40 13.58 25.74 29.66
N ALA A 41 12.28 25.89 29.95
CA ALA A 41 11.43 24.75 30.33
C ALA A 41 11.52 23.73 29.20
N ALA A 42 12.18 22.62 29.46
CA ALA A 42 12.16 21.49 28.55
C ALA A 42 10.68 21.13 28.34
N SER A 43 10.17 21.39 27.15
CA SER A 43 8.81 21.00 26.80
C SER A 43 8.70 19.48 26.99
N ALA A 44 7.67 19.05 27.72
CA ALA A 44 7.37 17.62 27.84
C ALA A 44 7.35 17.00 26.45
N PRO A 45 7.84 15.75 26.28
CA PRO A 45 7.80 15.08 25.00
C PRO A 45 6.37 15.13 24.45
N ALA A 46 6.22 15.55 23.19
CA ALA A 46 4.91 15.56 22.53
C ALA A 46 4.37 14.11 22.53
N ALA A 47 3.06 13.96 22.79
CA ALA A 47 2.43 12.64 22.72
C ALA A 47 2.64 12.02 21.34
N PRO A 48 2.86 10.68 21.25
CA PRO A 48 3.05 10.01 19.98
C PRO A 48 1.90 10.26 19.01
N LEU A 49 2.20 10.44 17.72
CA LEU A 49 1.21 10.51 16.67
C LEU A 49 0.48 9.16 16.56
N LYS A 50 -0.82 9.16 16.74
CA LYS A 50 -1.65 7.97 16.58
C LYS A 50 -1.99 7.77 15.11
N ILE A 51 -1.68 6.58 14.59
CA ILE A 51 -1.89 6.20 13.20
C ILE A 51 -2.71 4.91 13.15
N ALA A 52 -3.73 4.86 12.28
CA ALA A 52 -4.52 3.65 12.09
C ALA A 52 -4.48 3.17 10.64
N PHE A 53 -4.63 1.84 10.48
CA PHE A 53 -4.66 1.18 9.18
C PHE A 53 -5.92 0.32 9.06
N ALA A 54 -6.72 0.55 8.02
CA ALA A 54 -7.85 -0.29 7.65
C ALA A 54 -7.42 -1.22 6.51
N TYR A 55 -7.38 -2.53 6.79
CA TYR A 55 -6.96 -3.56 5.86
C TYR A 55 -8.15 -4.36 5.30
N VAL A 56 -8.17 -4.59 3.99
CA VAL A 56 -9.24 -5.34 3.32
C VAL A 56 -9.17 -6.85 3.59
N GLY A 57 -7.97 -7.39 3.73
CA GLY A 57 -7.69 -8.80 4.00
C GLY A 57 -7.01 -9.02 5.36
N PRO A 58 -6.67 -10.27 5.68
CA PRO A 58 -5.90 -10.60 6.87
C PRO A 58 -4.41 -10.28 6.70
N VAL A 59 -3.73 -9.89 7.77
CA VAL A 59 -2.26 -9.61 7.75
C VAL A 59 -1.41 -10.82 7.39
N GLY A 60 -2.01 -12.01 7.38
CA GLY A 60 -1.36 -13.27 7.00
C GLY A 60 -1.68 -13.74 5.58
N ASP A 61 -2.25 -12.92 4.71
CA ASP A 61 -2.60 -13.29 3.32
C ASP A 61 -1.36 -13.68 2.48
N GLY A 62 -0.21 -13.14 2.84
CA GLY A 62 1.05 -13.35 2.13
C GLY A 62 1.22 -12.42 0.91
N GLY A 63 0.25 -11.56 0.62
CA GLY A 63 0.21 -10.65 -0.51
C GLY A 63 0.00 -9.19 -0.10
N TRP A 64 -1.12 -8.60 -0.54
CA TRP A 64 -1.43 -7.18 -0.41
C TRP A 64 -1.43 -6.69 1.04
N THR A 65 -2.27 -7.26 1.91
CA THR A 65 -2.35 -6.84 3.30
C THR A 65 -1.06 -7.11 4.06
N PHE A 66 -0.40 -8.23 3.78
CA PHE A 66 0.91 -8.55 4.35
C PHE A 66 1.97 -7.48 3.99
N ALA A 67 2.00 -7.00 2.74
CA ALA A 67 2.93 -5.95 2.30
C ALA A 67 2.66 -4.61 3.04
N HIS A 68 1.39 -4.24 3.21
CA HIS A 68 1.00 -3.05 3.96
C HIS A 68 1.37 -3.15 5.45
N ASP A 69 1.13 -4.30 6.09
CA ASP A 69 1.45 -4.48 7.52
C ASP A 69 2.96 -4.55 7.78
N ASN A 70 3.73 -5.10 6.85
CA ASN A 70 5.20 -5.04 6.92
C ASN A 70 5.70 -3.59 6.87
N ALA A 71 5.11 -2.75 6.03
CA ALA A 71 5.45 -1.34 5.96
C ALA A 71 5.02 -0.58 7.23
N ARG A 72 3.86 -0.91 7.83
CA ARG A 72 3.45 -0.39 9.13
C ARG A 72 4.46 -0.73 10.22
N LYS A 73 4.89 -1.98 10.30
CA LYS A 73 5.92 -2.43 11.26
C LYS A 73 7.26 -1.75 11.03
N ALA A 74 7.66 -1.56 9.77
CA ALA A 74 8.87 -0.83 9.43
C ALA A 74 8.78 0.65 9.81
N LEU A 75 7.63 1.28 9.62
CA LEU A 75 7.33 2.63 10.08
C LEU A 75 7.51 2.77 11.60
N GLU A 76 6.91 1.87 12.39
CA GLU A 76 7.08 1.85 13.85
C GLU A 76 8.55 1.72 14.25
N LYS A 77 9.27 0.82 13.59
CA LYS A 77 10.69 0.61 13.86
C LYS A 77 11.54 1.85 13.54
N GLU A 78 11.21 2.57 12.46
CA GLU A 78 11.98 3.75 12.04
C GLU A 78 11.69 4.98 12.90
N LEU A 79 10.44 5.21 13.27
CA LEU A 79 10.02 6.42 13.98
C LEU A 79 9.96 6.24 15.50
N GLY A 80 9.97 5.02 16.01
CA GLY A 80 10.01 4.70 17.44
C GLY A 80 8.92 5.41 18.24
N ASP A 81 9.31 6.03 19.34
CA ASP A 81 8.40 6.68 20.30
C ASP A 81 7.61 7.89 19.72
N LYS A 82 7.92 8.32 18.50
CA LYS A 82 7.18 9.42 17.84
C LYS A 82 5.81 9.01 17.35
N VAL A 83 5.55 7.71 17.19
CA VAL A 83 4.31 7.17 16.61
C VAL A 83 3.76 6.01 17.42
N THR A 84 2.45 5.80 17.32
CA THR A 84 1.78 4.58 17.78
C THR A 84 0.86 4.13 16.67
N THR A 85 0.97 2.88 16.22
CA THR A 85 0.11 2.37 15.17
C THR A 85 -0.91 1.36 15.69
N SER A 86 -2.06 1.32 15.04
CA SER A 86 -3.10 0.31 15.21
C SER A 86 -3.63 -0.12 13.85
N PHE A 87 -4.28 -1.28 13.78
CA PHE A 87 -4.91 -1.73 12.54
C PHE A 87 -6.20 -2.50 12.82
N THR A 88 -7.06 -2.55 11.81
CA THR A 88 -8.22 -3.45 11.75
C THR A 88 -8.14 -4.19 10.42
N GLU A 89 -8.14 -5.50 10.46
CA GLU A 89 -8.09 -6.37 9.29
C GLU A 89 -9.47 -6.92 8.90
N ASN A 90 -9.58 -7.47 7.68
CA ASN A 90 -10.83 -8.02 7.15
C ASN A 90 -11.99 -7.00 7.10
N VAL A 91 -11.66 -5.73 6.93
CA VAL A 91 -12.65 -4.67 6.77
C VAL A 91 -13.22 -4.74 5.35
N LYS A 92 -14.49 -5.11 5.24
CA LYS A 92 -15.15 -5.23 3.92
C LYS A 92 -15.30 -3.87 3.27
N GLU A 93 -15.15 -3.84 1.96
CA GLU A 93 -15.52 -2.67 1.16
C GLU A 93 -17.02 -2.42 1.28
N GLY A 94 -17.40 -1.16 1.45
CA GLY A 94 -18.80 -0.79 1.64
C GLY A 94 -19.06 -0.05 2.97
N PRO A 95 -20.29 -0.09 3.50
CA PRO A 95 -20.67 0.63 4.74
C PRO A 95 -19.85 0.24 5.97
N ASP A 96 -19.34 -0.98 6.05
CA ASP A 96 -18.45 -1.41 7.12
C ASP A 96 -17.16 -0.60 7.15
N ALA A 97 -16.61 -0.25 6.00
CA ALA A 97 -15.42 0.60 5.91
C ALA A 97 -15.68 1.98 6.53
N GLU A 98 -16.82 2.62 6.23
CA GLU A 98 -17.16 3.92 6.84
C GLU A 98 -17.24 3.81 8.37
N ARG A 99 -17.90 2.79 8.89
CA ARG A 99 -18.01 2.58 10.34
C ARG A 99 -16.64 2.41 11.01
N VAL A 100 -15.78 1.54 10.45
CA VAL A 100 -14.42 1.31 11.00
C VAL A 100 -13.57 2.59 10.93
N LEU A 101 -13.63 3.33 9.83
CA LEU A 101 -12.89 4.59 9.69
C LEU A 101 -13.36 5.65 10.70
N ARG A 102 -14.67 5.75 10.97
CA ARG A 102 -15.23 6.62 12.02
C ARG A 102 -14.77 6.20 13.42
N ASP A 103 -14.74 4.91 13.68
CA ASP A 103 -14.24 4.36 14.96
C ASP A 103 -12.74 4.72 15.14
N MET A 104 -11.92 4.62 14.08
CA MET A 104 -10.51 5.03 14.11
C MET A 104 -10.34 6.53 14.40
N VAL A 105 -11.18 7.39 13.83
CA VAL A 105 -11.20 8.83 14.14
C VAL A 105 -11.59 9.02 15.63
N GLY A 106 -12.62 8.35 16.10
CA GLY A 106 -13.08 8.42 17.50
C GLY A 106 -12.04 7.96 18.52
N GLN A 107 -11.13 7.05 18.14
CA GLN A 107 -9.98 6.61 18.96
C GLN A 107 -8.85 7.65 19.02
N GLY A 108 -9.00 8.78 18.32
CA GLY A 108 -8.05 9.88 18.34
C GLY A 108 -6.88 9.72 17.37
N ASN A 109 -6.98 8.83 16.38
CA ASN A 109 -5.97 8.75 15.32
C ASN A 109 -5.97 10.04 14.48
N LYS A 110 -4.79 10.51 14.11
CA LYS A 110 -4.58 11.74 13.34
C LYS A 110 -4.09 11.48 11.91
N LEU A 111 -3.69 10.25 11.61
CA LEU A 111 -3.35 9.78 10.28
C LEU A 111 -3.99 8.40 10.11
N ILE A 112 -4.77 8.22 9.03
CA ILE A 112 -5.50 6.97 8.76
C ILE A 112 -5.21 6.52 7.34
N PHE A 113 -4.69 5.30 7.21
CA PHE A 113 -4.46 4.63 5.94
C PHE A 113 -5.61 3.66 5.66
N GLY A 114 -6.27 3.81 4.51
CA GLY A 114 -7.22 2.84 3.98
C GLY A 114 -6.63 2.16 2.74
N THR A 115 -6.51 0.85 2.79
CA THR A 115 -5.61 0.12 1.90
C THR A 115 -6.31 -0.66 0.78
N THR A 116 -7.45 -0.20 0.28
CA THR A 116 -8.12 -0.81 -0.87
C THR A 116 -8.97 0.20 -1.64
N PHE A 117 -9.14 -0.08 -2.93
CA PHE A 117 -9.88 0.75 -3.88
C PHE A 117 -11.30 1.10 -3.41
N GLY A 118 -12.04 0.12 -2.90
CA GLY A 118 -13.45 0.29 -2.53
C GLY A 118 -13.70 1.14 -1.28
N TYR A 119 -12.65 1.60 -0.58
CA TYR A 119 -12.83 2.53 0.54
C TYR A 119 -12.98 3.99 0.12
N MET A 120 -12.73 4.33 -1.15
CA MET A 120 -12.58 5.70 -1.64
C MET A 120 -13.71 6.64 -1.22
N ASP A 121 -14.95 6.32 -1.54
CA ASP A 121 -16.11 7.19 -1.26
C ASP A 121 -16.43 7.24 0.24
N TYR A 122 -16.21 6.16 0.96
CA TYR A 122 -16.39 6.08 2.41
C TYR A 122 -15.35 6.91 3.16
N MET A 123 -14.08 6.85 2.74
CA MET A 123 -13.02 7.69 3.30
C MET A 123 -13.26 9.18 3.04
N LEU A 124 -13.67 9.55 1.82
CA LEU A 124 -14.01 10.93 1.50
C LEU A 124 -15.11 11.46 2.41
N LYS A 125 -16.14 10.66 2.67
CA LYS A 125 -17.24 11.02 3.56
C LYS A 125 -16.77 11.23 4.99
N VAL A 126 -15.94 10.33 5.53
CA VAL A 126 -15.36 10.48 6.87
C VAL A 126 -14.39 11.67 6.93
N ALA A 127 -13.56 11.87 5.90
CA ALA A 127 -12.64 13.00 5.82
C ALA A 127 -13.37 14.36 5.79
N ALA A 128 -14.54 14.41 5.18
CA ALA A 128 -15.37 15.62 5.17
C ALA A 128 -15.81 16.03 6.59
N ASP A 129 -16.03 15.07 7.47
CA ASP A 129 -16.49 15.28 8.85
C ASP A 129 -15.32 15.45 9.84
N ALA A 130 -14.13 14.91 9.55
CA ALA A 130 -12.96 14.87 10.44
C ALA A 130 -11.79 15.70 9.88
N LYS A 131 -11.95 17.03 9.83
CA LYS A 131 -11.01 17.96 9.16
C LYS A 131 -9.61 18.01 9.75
N ASP A 132 -9.44 17.64 11.01
CA ASP A 132 -8.17 17.61 11.73
C ASP A 132 -7.42 16.29 11.61
N VAL A 133 -7.99 15.31 10.89
CA VAL A 133 -7.38 14.00 10.58
C VAL A 133 -6.92 13.98 9.14
N LYS A 134 -5.75 13.39 8.89
CA LYS A 134 -5.23 13.14 7.54
C LYS A 134 -5.56 11.72 7.12
N PHE A 135 -5.98 11.56 5.87
CA PHE A 135 -6.37 10.29 5.29
C PHE A 135 -5.48 9.99 4.08
N GLU A 136 -5.05 8.74 4.00
CA GLU A 136 -4.24 8.20 2.91
C GLU A 136 -4.96 7.00 2.31
N HIS A 137 -5.44 7.14 1.09
CA HIS A 137 -6.24 6.12 0.40
C HIS A 137 -5.44 5.44 -0.69
N ALA A 138 -5.20 4.13 -0.54
CA ALA A 138 -4.51 3.33 -1.55
C ALA A 138 -5.39 3.08 -2.78
N THR A 139 -4.77 3.14 -3.97
CA THR A 139 -5.35 2.81 -5.29
C THR A 139 -6.54 3.68 -5.74
N GLY A 140 -6.88 4.72 -4.96
CA GLY A 140 -7.93 5.67 -5.32
C GLY A 140 -7.48 6.73 -6.33
N TYR A 141 -8.45 7.54 -6.76
CA TYR A 141 -8.21 8.69 -7.65
C TYR A 141 -8.90 9.99 -7.18
N LYS A 142 -9.73 9.92 -6.14
CA LYS A 142 -10.36 11.09 -5.52
C LYS A 142 -9.52 11.58 -4.35
N THR A 143 -9.41 12.89 -4.20
CA THR A 143 -8.67 13.56 -3.13
C THR A 143 -9.52 14.64 -2.48
N SER A 144 -9.11 15.15 -1.31
CA SER A 144 -9.70 16.30 -0.63
C SER A 144 -8.63 17.09 0.13
N ASP A 145 -9.03 18.17 0.82
CA ASP A 145 -8.11 19.01 1.60
C ASP A 145 -7.37 18.27 2.73
N ASN A 146 -7.86 17.11 3.11
CA ASN A 146 -7.26 16.25 4.15
C ASN A 146 -7.18 14.76 3.76
N MET A 147 -7.34 14.44 2.47
CA MET A 147 -7.19 13.07 1.97
C MET A 147 -6.35 13.04 0.70
N HIS A 148 -5.25 12.27 0.72
CA HIS A 148 -4.52 11.86 -0.47
C HIS A 148 -5.07 10.57 -1.06
N ALA A 149 -4.85 10.38 -2.37
CA ALA A 149 -4.82 9.09 -3.00
C ALA A 149 -3.36 8.74 -3.30
N TYR A 150 -2.94 7.52 -2.99
CA TYR A 150 -1.62 6.99 -3.33
C TYR A 150 -1.74 5.62 -3.99
N ASP A 151 -0.75 5.25 -4.77
CA ASP A 151 -0.75 4.00 -5.51
C ASP A 151 0.69 3.56 -5.82
N SER A 152 0.86 2.32 -6.23
CA SER A 152 2.11 1.79 -6.75
C SER A 152 1.94 1.34 -8.21
N ARG A 153 3.01 1.50 -9.02
CA ARG A 153 3.02 1.09 -10.43
C ARG A 153 3.21 -0.43 -10.54
N THR A 154 2.29 -1.20 -9.94
CA THR A 154 2.32 -2.67 -9.91
C THR A 154 2.50 -3.28 -11.30
N TYR A 155 2.02 -2.60 -12.34
CA TYR A 155 2.19 -3.00 -13.72
C TYR A 155 3.67 -3.06 -14.18
N GLU A 156 4.58 -2.36 -13.52
CA GLU A 156 6.02 -2.45 -13.78
C GLU A 156 6.56 -3.81 -13.32
N GLY A 157 6.15 -4.26 -12.14
CA GLY A 157 6.46 -5.60 -11.63
C GLY A 157 5.82 -6.70 -12.46
N ALA A 158 4.56 -6.51 -12.88
CA ALA A 158 3.86 -7.43 -13.76
C ALA A 158 4.59 -7.59 -15.12
N TYR A 159 5.06 -6.49 -15.71
CA TYR A 159 5.86 -6.53 -16.95
C TYR A 159 7.16 -7.32 -16.75
N MET A 160 7.87 -7.05 -15.67
CA MET A 160 9.12 -7.77 -15.34
C MET A 160 8.88 -9.26 -15.14
N ALA A 161 7.81 -9.66 -14.45
CA ALA A 161 7.38 -11.06 -14.35
C ALA A 161 7.04 -11.64 -15.72
N GLY A 162 6.39 -10.86 -16.57
CA GLY A 162 6.07 -11.22 -17.96
C GLY A 162 7.32 -11.54 -18.78
N VAL A 163 8.38 -10.73 -18.68
CA VAL A 163 9.67 -11.01 -19.35
C VAL A 163 10.19 -12.40 -18.99
N ILE A 164 10.15 -12.75 -17.68
CA ILE A 164 10.56 -14.09 -17.25
C ILE A 164 9.60 -15.14 -17.81
N ALA A 165 8.28 -14.94 -17.70
CA ALA A 165 7.27 -15.89 -18.14
C ALA A 165 7.39 -16.23 -19.63
N GLY A 166 7.60 -15.23 -20.47
CA GLY A 166 7.77 -15.40 -21.92
C GLY A 166 8.96 -16.26 -22.32
N GLY A 167 10.07 -16.17 -21.57
CA GLY A 167 11.25 -17.01 -21.78
C GLY A 167 11.16 -18.40 -21.14
N MET A 168 10.31 -18.59 -20.13
CA MET A 168 10.18 -19.85 -19.40
C MET A 168 9.05 -20.75 -19.92
N THR A 169 8.02 -20.19 -20.56
CA THR A 169 6.92 -20.99 -21.13
C THR A 169 7.39 -21.88 -22.29
N LYS A 170 6.91 -23.10 -22.31
CA LYS A 170 7.09 -24.07 -23.42
C LYS A 170 5.81 -24.20 -24.24
N ALA A 171 4.66 -23.99 -23.61
CA ALA A 171 3.35 -24.08 -24.27
C ALA A 171 2.98 -22.80 -25.02
N ASN A 172 3.67 -21.68 -24.83
CA ASN A 172 3.30 -20.34 -25.25
C ASN A 172 1.90 -19.92 -24.73
N VAL A 173 1.45 -20.52 -23.64
CA VAL A 173 0.18 -20.24 -22.97
C VAL A 173 0.48 -19.88 -21.53
N LEU A 174 0.19 -18.64 -21.19
CA LEU A 174 0.26 -18.14 -19.81
C LEU A 174 -1.15 -18.10 -19.20
N GLY A 175 -1.23 -18.24 -17.90
CA GLY A 175 -2.49 -18.13 -17.16
C GLY A 175 -2.41 -17.01 -16.13
N VAL A 176 -3.46 -16.20 -16.04
CA VAL A 176 -3.57 -15.16 -15.00
C VAL A 176 -4.85 -15.34 -14.21
N VAL A 177 -4.72 -15.42 -12.89
CA VAL A 177 -5.87 -15.32 -11.97
C VAL A 177 -6.05 -13.85 -11.63
N GLY A 178 -7.16 -13.27 -12.09
CA GLY A 178 -7.52 -11.88 -11.84
C GLY A 178 -8.50 -11.77 -10.66
N SER A 179 -8.33 -10.77 -9.81
CA SER A 179 -9.20 -10.49 -8.68
C SER A 179 -10.50 -9.79 -9.12
N VAL A 180 -10.49 -8.46 -9.16
CA VAL A 180 -11.64 -7.61 -9.52
C VAL A 180 -11.33 -6.90 -10.83
N PRO A 181 -12.26 -6.85 -11.81
CA PRO A 181 -11.99 -6.29 -13.15
C PRO A 181 -12.00 -4.75 -13.16
N ILE A 182 -11.07 -4.14 -12.41
CA ILE A 182 -10.81 -2.70 -12.42
C ILE A 182 -9.60 -2.36 -13.29
N PRO A 183 -9.42 -1.08 -13.70
CA PRO A 183 -8.34 -0.66 -14.59
C PRO A 183 -6.94 -1.08 -14.13
N GLU A 184 -6.67 -1.08 -12.82
CA GLU A 184 -5.41 -1.52 -12.25
C GLU A 184 -5.10 -2.98 -12.60
N VAL A 185 -6.03 -3.90 -12.33
CA VAL A 185 -5.85 -5.33 -12.57
C VAL A 185 -5.75 -5.63 -14.07
N VAL A 186 -6.56 -4.96 -14.88
CA VAL A 186 -6.48 -5.06 -16.35
C VAL A 186 -5.13 -4.58 -16.87
N ARG A 187 -4.61 -3.49 -16.33
CA ARG A 187 -3.28 -2.93 -16.66
C ARG A 187 -2.16 -3.91 -16.30
N ASN A 188 -2.25 -4.58 -15.15
CA ASN A 188 -1.27 -5.58 -14.72
C ASN A 188 -1.27 -6.80 -15.66
N ILE A 189 -2.45 -7.34 -16.01
CA ILE A 189 -2.59 -8.44 -16.97
C ILE A 189 -1.99 -8.07 -18.32
N ASN A 190 -2.31 -6.89 -18.82
CA ASN A 190 -1.80 -6.38 -20.08
C ASN A 190 -0.26 -6.23 -20.04
N SER A 191 0.28 -5.63 -18.99
CA SER A 191 1.73 -5.42 -18.84
C SER A 191 2.48 -6.73 -18.72
N PHE A 192 1.95 -7.72 -17.99
CA PHE A 192 2.49 -9.07 -17.95
C PHE A 192 2.57 -9.70 -19.36
N THR A 193 1.50 -9.57 -20.15
CA THR A 193 1.45 -10.08 -21.52
C THR A 193 2.44 -9.35 -22.42
N LEU A 194 2.52 -8.01 -22.35
CA LEU A 194 3.49 -7.22 -23.11
C LEU A 194 4.93 -7.59 -22.76
N GLY A 195 5.22 -7.80 -21.46
CA GLY A 195 6.52 -8.29 -21.00
C GLY A 195 6.88 -9.65 -21.59
N ALA A 196 5.93 -10.58 -21.57
CA ALA A 196 6.14 -11.90 -22.16
C ALA A 196 6.36 -11.86 -23.66
N GLN A 197 5.59 -11.06 -24.37
CA GLN A 197 5.71 -10.87 -25.83
C GLN A 197 6.99 -10.16 -26.26
N SER A 198 7.61 -9.36 -25.39
CA SER A 198 8.90 -8.70 -25.65
C SER A 198 10.04 -9.70 -25.86
N VAL A 199 9.90 -10.92 -25.36
CA VAL A 199 10.89 -12.01 -25.51
C VAL A 199 10.35 -13.20 -26.30
N ASN A 200 9.03 -13.40 -26.33
CA ASN A 200 8.37 -14.47 -27.07
C ASN A 200 7.05 -13.97 -27.70
N PRO A 201 7.07 -13.48 -28.94
CA PRO A 201 5.88 -12.92 -29.61
C PRO A 201 4.72 -13.92 -29.81
N LYS A 202 4.95 -15.22 -29.61
CA LYS A 202 3.92 -16.27 -29.79
C LYS A 202 3.05 -16.46 -28.56
N VAL A 203 3.42 -15.84 -27.44
CA VAL A 203 2.72 -15.97 -26.16
C VAL A 203 1.30 -15.42 -26.27
N ARG A 204 0.37 -16.18 -25.70
CA ARG A 204 -0.99 -15.75 -25.40
C ARG A 204 -1.30 -15.96 -23.93
N THR A 205 -2.14 -15.10 -23.36
CA THR A 205 -2.51 -15.09 -21.96
C THR A 205 -3.98 -15.41 -21.79
N LYS A 206 -4.31 -16.41 -21.00
CA LYS A 206 -5.68 -16.74 -20.56
C LYS A 206 -5.92 -16.12 -19.19
N VAL A 207 -7.13 -15.62 -18.96
CA VAL A 207 -7.51 -14.97 -17.70
C VAL A 207 -8.75 -15.67 -17.12
N VAL A 208 -8.70 -15.94 -15.81
CA VAL A 208 -9.86 -16.34 -15.01
C VAL A 208 -10.06 -15.35 -13.89
N TRP A 209 -11.23 -14.73 -13.82
CA TRP A 209 -11.62 -13.76 -12.81
C TRP A 209 -12.35 -14.43 -11.65
N ILE A 210 -11.97 -14.08 -10.41
CA ILE A 210 -12.64 -14.60 -9.21
C ILE A 210 -13.61 -13.59 -8.57
N ASN A 211 -13.54 -12.31 -8.96
CA ASN A 211 -14.34 -11.20 -8.44
C ASN A 211 -14.20 -10.98 -6.93
N GLU A 212 -13.05 -11.30 -6.37
CA GLU A 212 -12.67 -11.09 -4.98
C GLU A 212 -11.18 -10.77 -4.90
N TRP A 213 -10.76 -10.02 -3.90
CA TRP A 213 -9.35 -9.72 -3.68
C TRP A 213 -8.61 -10.93 -3.12
N VAL A 214 -9.18 -11.58 -2.10
CA VAL A 214 -8.62 -12.75 -1.43
C VAL A 214 -9.68 -13.83 -1.27
N ASN A 215 -9.46 -14.97 -1.91
CA ASN A 215 -10.27 -16.19 -1.73
C ASN A 215 -9.43 -17.41 -2.14
N PRO A 216 -8.59 -17.97 -1.24
CA PRO A 216 -7.66 -19.05 -1.57
C PRO A 216 -8.30 -20.25 -2.27
N PRO A 217 -9.51 -20.75 -1.89
CA PRO A 217 -10.19 -21.81 -2.62
C PRO A 217 -10.49 -21.45 -4.08
N LYS A 218 -11.10 -20.28 -4.33
CA LYS A 218 -11.40 -19.81 -5.70
C LYS A 218 -10.14 -19.54 -6.52
N GLU A 219 -9.09 -19.02 -5.90
CA GLU A 219 -7.79 -18.80 -6.53
C GLU A 219 -7.18 -20.13 -7.00
N ALA A 220 -7.23 -21.18 -6.15
CA ALA A 220 -6.75 -22.51 -6.49
C ALA A 220 -7.57 -23.15 -7.63
N GLU A 221 -8.90 -23.02 -7.62
CA GLU A 221 -9.78 -23.50 -8.69
C GLU A 221 -9.49 -22.79 -10.02
N ALA A 222 -9.35 -21.46 -10.00
CA ALA A 222 -9.01 -20.66 -11.16
C ALA A 222 -7.63 -21.05 -11.73
N ALA A 223 -6.64 -21.20 -10.87
CA ALA A 223 -5.30 -21.66 -11.26
C ALA A 223 -5.35 -23.05 -11.91
N GLN A 224 -6.08 -24.00 -11.31
CA GLN A 224 -6.23 -25.34 -11.86
C GLN A 224 -6.95 -25.33 -13.22
N SER A 225 -7.97 -24.47 -13.38
CA SER A 225 -8.66 -24.28 -14.66
C SER A 225 -7.72 -23.77 -15.76
N LEU A 226 -6.86 -22.82 -15.43
CA LEU A 226 -5.86 -22.29 -16.36
C LEU A 226 -4.82 -23.35 -16.76
N LEU A 227 -4.37 -24.16 -15.81
CA LEU A 227 -3.44 -25.28 -16.07
C LEU A 227 -4.10 -26.33 -16.97
N ASN A 228 -5.34 -26.71 -16.71
CA ASN A 228 -6.12 -27.62 -17.56
C ASN A 228 -6.35 -27.02 -18.97
N GLY A 229 -6.43 -25.70 -19.06
CA GLY A 229 -6.51 -24.94 -20.31
C GLY A 229 -5.17 -24.83 -21.07
N GLY A 230 -4.09 -25.48 -20.59
CA GLY A 230 -2.80 -25.58 -21.25
C GLY A 230 -1.78 -24.51 -20.83
N ALA A 231 -2.07 -23.68 -19.84
CA ALA A 231 -1.08 -22.77 -19.28
C ALA A 231 0.02 -23.56 -18.52
N ASP A 232 1.27 -23.17 -18.72
CA ASP A 232 2.42 -23.79 -18.03
C ASP A 232 3.19 -22.83 -17.14
N VAL A 233 2.83 -21.54 -17.19
CA VAL A 233 3.32 -20.49 -16.28
C VAL A 233 2.11 -19.65 -15.84
N LEU A 234 1.94 -19.50 -14.52
CA LEU A 234 0.85 -18.76 -13.92
C LEU A 234 1.34 -17.43 -13.32
N PHE A 235 0.48 -16.44 -13.40
CA PHE A 235 0.59 -15.15 -12.71
C PHE A 235 -0.71 -14.86 -11.96
N GLN A 236 -0.65 -14.04 -10.93
CA GLN A 236 -1.82 -13.67 -10.16
C GLN A 236 -1.86 -12.16 -9.91
N ASN A 237 -3.07 -11.65 -9.77
CA ASN A 237 -3.36 -10.36 -9.18
C ASN A 237 -4.43 -10.57 -8.10
N THR A 238 -4.16 -11.52 -7.21
CA THR A 238 -4.95 -11.91 -6.05
C THR A 238 -4.02 -12.00 -4.84
N ASP A 239 -4.56 -11.91 -3.64
CA ASP A 239 -3.77 -11.59 -2.45
C ASP A 239 -3.22 -12.81 -1.71
N SER A 240 -3.62 -14.05 -2.08
CA SER A 240 -3.12 -15.25 -1.41
C SER A 240 -2.02 -15.98 -2.18
N SER A 241 -1.36 -16.91 -1.55
CA SER A 241 -0.36 -17.78 -2.17
C SER A 241 -0.94 -18.99 -2.92
N ALA A 242 -2.26 -19.11 -3.04
CA ALA A 242 -2.92 -20.31 -3.53
C ALA A 242 -2.60 -20.64 -5.00
N VAL A 243 -2.42 -19.62 -5.85
CA VAL A 243 -2.05 -19.80 -7.27
C VAL A 243 -0.65 -20.43 -7.38
N LEU A 244 0.32 -19.90 -6.64
CA LEU A 244 1.68 -20.43 -6.60
C LEU A 244 1.73 -21.87 -6.07
N GLN A 245 1.00 -22.15 -4.98
CA GLN A 245 0.91 -23.51 -4.42
C GLN A 245 0.25 -24.49 -5.38
N THR A 246 -0.75 -24.05 -6.15
CA THR A 246 -1.41 -24.89 -7.16
C THR A 246 -0.48 -25.19 -8.33
N ALA A 247 0.28 -24.19 -8.79
CA ALA A 247 1.32 -24.41 -9.81
C ALA A 247 2.39 -25.40 -9.33
N GLU A 248 2.83 -25.30 -8.07
CA GLU A 248 3.80 -26.23 -7.50
C GLU A 248 3.30 -27.67 -7.47
N LYS A 249 2.07 -27.90 -7.00
CA LYS A 249 1.43 -29.24 -6.99
C LYS A 249 1.33 -29.83 -8.39
N ALA A 250 1.13 -29.00 -9.41
CA ALA A 250 1.03 -29.39 -10.81
C ALA A 250 2.39 -29.52 -11.53
N GLY A 251 3.52 -29.23 -10.85
CA GLY A 251 4.85 -29.21 -11.47
C GLY A 251 5.00 -28.14 -12.56
N LYS A 252 4.30 -27.01 -12.40
CA LYS A 252 4.31 -25.85 -13.29
C LYS A 252 4.96 -24.66 -12.59
N TYR A 253 5.11 -23.54 -13.30
CA TYR A 253 5.75 -22.34 -12.78
C TYR A 253 4.72 -21.27 -12.42
N ALA A 254 5.09 -20.44 -11.45
CA ALA A 254 4.31 -19.25 -11.08
C ALA A 254 5.19 -18.18 -10.43
N PHE A 255 4.56 -17.03 -10.16
CA PHE A 255 5.19 -15.87 -9.54
C PHE A 255 4.56 -15.58 -8.18
N GLY A 256 5.33 -14.98 -7.28
CA GLY A 256 4.81 -14.27 -6.13
C GLY A 256 4.30 -12.88 -6.52
N TRP A 257 3.31 -12.39 -5.78
CA TRP A 257 2.67 -11.11 -5.99
C TRP A 257 2.59 -10.32 -4.68
N ASP A 258 2.90 -9.03 -4.74
CA ASP A 258 2.94 -8.04 -3.67
C ASP A 258 3.99 -8.29 -2.57
N SER A 259 4.39 -9.53 -2.34
CA SER A 259 5.44 -9.91 -1.40
C SER A 259 6.33 -11.04 -1.96
N ASP A 260 7.44 -11.33 -1.27
CA ASP A 260 8.27 -12.51 -1.60
C ASP A 260 7.54 -13.79 -1.17
N MET A 261 6.99 -14.48 -2.15
CA MET A 261 6.24 -15.72 -1.94
C MET A 261 7.07 -17.00 -2.12
N THR A 262 8.40 -16.92 -2.19
CA THR A 262 9.28 -18.07 -2.43
C THR A 262 8.97 -19.26 -1.51
N ALA A 263 8.67 -19.00 -0.23
CA ALA A 263 8.41 -20.04 0.76
C ALA A 263 7.13 -20.85 0.50
N TYR A 264 6.18 -20.31 -0.26
CA TYR A 264 4.87 -20.95 -0.49
C TYR A 264 4.87 -21.95 -1.65
N GLY A 265 5.88 -21.92 -2.51
CA GLY A 265 6.01 -22.82 -3.64
C GLY A 265 7.40 -22.79 -4.26
N PRO A 266 8.47 -23.20 -3.53
CA PRO A 266 9.87 -22.97 -3.95
C PRO A 266 10.25 -23.68 -5.24
N LYS A 267 9.54 -24.75 -5.60
CA LYS A 267 9.80 -25.49 -6.85
C LYS A 267 9.13 -24.83 -8.07
N ALA A 268 7.99 -24.19 -7.88
CA ALA A 268 7.24 -23.48 -8.92
C ALA A 268 7.69 -22.03 -9.09
N HIS A 269 8.19 -21.41 -8.01
CA HIS A 269 8.51 -20.00 -7.95
C HIS A 269 9.60 -19.60 -8.96
N LEU A 270 9.33 -18.59 -9.79
CA LEU A 270 10.28 -17.99 -10.72
C LEU A 270 10.85 -16.67 -10.22
N ALA A 271 10.02 -15.84 -9.64
CA ALA A 271 10.36 -14.57 -9.00
C ALA A 271 9.12 -14.03 -8.28
N SER A 272 9.28 -13.02 -7.43
CA SER A 272 8.17 -12.26 -6.85
C SER A 272 8.22 -10.80 -7.26
N SER A 273 7.10 -10.27 -7.77
CA SER A 273 6.87 -8.84 -7.86
C SER A 273 6.43 -8.33 -6.49
N VAL A 274 7.18 -7.41 -5.90
CA VAL A 274 6.94 -6.94 -4.54
C VAL A 274 6.62 -5.47 -4.49
N ILE A 275 5.79 -5.09 -3.50
CA ILE A 275 5.49 -3.70 -3.20
C ILE A 275 6.16 -3.34 -1.87
N ASN A 276 6.91 -2.25 -1.87
CA ASN A 276 7.49 -1.66 -0.68
C ASN A 276 6.79 -0.33 -0.34
N TRP A 277 5.81 -0.38 0.53
CA TRP A 277 5.08 0.79 1.01
C TRP A 277 5.85 1.62 2.04
N THR A 278 6.93 1.08 2.61
CA THR A 278 7.67 1.70 3.72
C THR A 278 8.12 3.14 3.41
N PRO A 279 8.75 3.45 2.26
CA PRO A 279 9.21 4.81 1.98
C PRO A 279 8.06 5.81 1.94
N TYR A 280 6.91 5.42 1.39
CA TYR A 280 5.73 6.27 1.33
C TYR A 280 5.15 6.53 2.73
N TYR A 281 4.97 5.48 3.53
CA TYR A 281 4.42 5.59 4.88
C TYR A 281 5.29 6.44 5.79
N VAL A 282 6.61 6.23 5.75
CA VAL A 282 7.57 7.02 6.54
C VAL A 282 7.56 8.48 6.10
N LYS A 283 7.61 8.75 4.79
CA LYS A 283 7.55 10.11 4.24
C LYS A 283 6.28 10.84 4.71
N THR A 284 5.12 10.27 4.47
CA THR A 284 3.83 10.87 4.80
C THR A 284 3.67 11.09 6.30
N THR A 285 4.10 10.11 7.11
CA THR A 285 4.07 10.25 8.57
C THR A 285 4.97 11.37 9.07
N LYS A 286 6.18 11.50 8.51
CA LYS A 286 7.09 12.63 8.82
C LYS A 286 6.45 13.98 8.46
N GLU A 287 5.80 14.07 7.30
CA GLU A 287 5.10 15.28 6.88
C GLU A 287 3.96 15.67 7.83
N VAL A 288 3.25 14.68 8.38
CA VAL A 288 2.22 14.94 9.41
C VAL A 288 2.85 15.38 10.73
N LEU A 289 3.92 14.71 11.19
CA LEU A 289 4.65 15.07 12.41
C LEU A 289 5.24 16.49 12.36
N ASP A 290 5.77 16.86 11.19
CA ASP A 290 6.45 18.16 10.99
C ASP A 290 5.45 19.27 10.59
N GLY A 291 4.15 18.95 10.42
CA GLY A 291 3.12 19.89 9.98
C GLY A 291 3.29 20.35 8.53
N THR A 292 4.06 19.63 7.71
CA THR A 292 4.35 19.94 6.30
C THR A 292 3.45 19.19 5.32
N TRP A 293 2.62 18.27 5.81
CA TRP A 293 1.66 17.54 4.98
C TRP A 293 0.72 18.54 4.27
N LYS A 294 0.59 18.43 2.96
CA LYS A 294 -0.25 19.31 2.13
C LYS A 294 -1.12 18.48 1.19
N PRO A 295 -2.37 18.89 0.93
CA PRO A 295 -3.21 18.21 -0.04
C PRO A 295 -2.55 18.13 -1.41
N SER A 296 -2.76 17.00 -2.10
CA SER A 296 -2.38 16.82 -3.49
C SER A 296 -3.64 16.70 -4.35
N PRO A 297 -3.75 17.43 -5.46
CA PRO A 297 -4.91 17.32 -6.36
C PRO A 297 -4.86 16.03 -7.21
N THR A 298 -3.74 15.32 -7.21
CA THR A 298 -3.52 14.12 -8.00
C THR A 298 -3.02 12.98 -7.14
N LYS A 299 -3.28 11.77 -7.58
CA LYS A 299 -2.74 10.54 -6.99
C LYS A 299 -1.21 10.57 -7.00
N ILE A 300 -0.61 10.15 -5.88
CA ILE A 300 0.83 9.91 -5.78
C ILE A 300 1.08 8.47 -6.25
N TRP A 301 1.85 8.30 -7.33
CA TRP A 301 1.99 7.00 -7.98
C TRP A 301 3.46 6.61 -8.14
N TRP A 302 3.95 5.77 -7.25
CA TRP A 302 5.34 5.35 -7.18
C TRP A 302 5.59 4.00 -7.85
N GLY A 303 6.77 3.81 -8.40
CA GLY A 303 7.17 2.60 -9.11
C GLY A 303 8.58 2.13 -8.74
N VAL A 304 9.23 1.49 -9.72
CA VAL A 304 10.63 1.06 -9.61
C VAL A 304 11.56 2.24 -9.36
N LYS A 305 11.27 3.39 -9.95
CA LYS A 305 12.06 4.62 -9.80
C LYS A 305 12.17 5.06 -8.35
N GLU A 306 11.06 5.06 -7.62
CA GLU A 306 10.99 5.47 -6.22
C GLU A 306 11.28 4.32 -5.24
N GLY A 307 11.50 3.09 -5.75
CA GLY A 307 11.75 1.91 -4.94
C GLY A 307 10.48 1.31 -4.30
N ALA A 308 9.29 1.68 -4.81
CA ALA A 308 8.02 1.12 -4.37
C ALA A 308 7.73 -0.24 -5.02
N ILE A 309 8.26 -0.51 -6.21
CA ILE A 309 8.10 -1.78 -6.93
C ILE A 309 9.47 -2.40 -7.19
N ASP A 310 9.56 -3.70 -6.98
CA ASP A 310 10.73 -4.49 -7.33
C ASP A 310 10.35 -5.90 -7.82
N ILE A 311 11.32 -6.58 -8.43
CA ILE A 311 11.29 -8.01 -8.74
C ILE A 311 12.42 -8.67 -7.96
N VAL A 312 12.07 -9.62 -7.10
CA VAL A 312 13.01 -10.24 -6.16
C VAL A 312 13.01 -11.76 -6.24
N SER A 313 13.97 -12.39 -5.58
CA SER A 313 14.07 -13.85 -5.43
C SER A 313 13.98 -14.59 -6.76
N ILE A 314 14.68 -14.06 -7.79
CA ILE A 314 14.68 -14.63 -9.13
C ILE A 314 15.35 -16.00 -9.07
N SER A 315 14.59 -17.04 -9.42
CA SER A 315 15.01 -18.45 -9.38
C SER A 315 16.25 -18.71 -10.24
N ASP A 316 17.09 -19.64 -9.80
CA ASP A 316 18.22 -20.13 -10.60
C ASP A 316 17.79 -20.90 -11.85
N LYS A 317 16.51 -21.32 -11.93
CA LYS A 317 15.94 -21.91 -13.14
C LYS A 317 15.81 -20.92 -14.30
N VAL A 318 15.79 -19.60 -14.02
CA VAL A 318 15.70 -18.56 -15.03
C VAL A 318 17.06 -18.40 -15.72
N PRO A 319 17.17 -18.58 -17.05
CA PRO A 319 18.42 -18.46 -17.78
C PRO A 319 19.11 -17.11 -17.59
N ALA A 320 20.44 -17.10 -17.58
CA ALA A 320 21.25 -15.89 -17.39
C ALA A 320 20.90 -14.77 -18.41
N GLU A 321 20.77 -15.11 -19.69
CA GLU A 321 20.37 -14.13 -20.71
C GLU A 321 19.03 -13.47 -20.44
N LEU A 322 18.09 -14.24 -19.84
CA LEU A 322 16.77 -13.71 -19.49
C LEU A 322 16.86 -12.81 -18.26
N LYS A 323 17.69 -13.19 -17.28
CA LYS A 323 18.01 -12.32 -16.13
C LYS A 323 18.63 -10.99 -16.59
N ASP A 324 19.58 -11.05 -17.55
CA ASP A 324 20.20 -9.84 -18.10
C ASP A 324 19.21 -8.91 -18.81
N LYS A 325 18.28 -9.48 -19.58
CA LYS A 325 17.19 -8.71 -20.21
C LYS A 325 16.30 -8.05 -19.16
N LEU A 326 15.90 -8.81 -18.15
CA LEU A 326 15.11 -8.33 -17.04
C LEU A 326 15.79 -7.16 -16.31
N MET A 327 17.09 -7.29 -16.01
CA MET A 327 17.85 -6.24 -15.32
C MET A 327 18.00 -4.98 -16.16
N LYS A 328 18.08 -5.09 -17.48
CA LYS A 328 18.04 -3.92 -18.39
C LYS A 328 16.68 -3.21 -18.33
N VAL A 329 15.58 -3.97 -18.34
CA VAL A 329 14.22 -3.41 -18.18
C VAL A 329 14.11 -2.69 -16.85
N LYS A 330 14.52 -3.34 -15.74
CA LYS A 330 14.47 -2.74 -14.40
C LYS A 330 15.30 -1.45 -14.33
N ALA A 331 16.49 -1.43 -14.90
CA ALA A 331 17.34 -0.24 -14.97
C ALA A 331 16.66 0.89 -15.75
N GLY A 332 16.08 0.57 -16.91
CA GLY A 332 15.38 1.55 -17.74
C GLY A 332 14.08 2.09 -17.10
N LEU A 333 13.37 1.29 -16.33
CA LEU A 333 12.23 1.76 -15.50
C LEU A 333 12.71 2.71 -14.39
N LYS A 334 13.86 2.40 -13.78
CA LYS A 334 14.43 3.19 -12.69
C LYS A 334 14.92 4.56 -13.15
N ASP A 335 15.58 4.63 -14.29
CA ASP A 335 16.13 5.87 -14.83
C ASP A 335 15.18 6.60 -15.80
N GLY A 336 14.03 5.99 -16.14
CA GLY A 336 13.01 6.55 -17.03
C GLY A 336 13.33 6.42 -18.52
N SER A 337 14.40 5.70 -18.91
CA SER A 337 14.75 5.46 -20.31
C SER A 337 13.89 4.41 -21.00
N PHE A 338 13.14 3.62 -20.23
CA PHE A 338 12.22 2.60 -20.72
C PHE A 338 10.79 2.89 -20.27
N SER A 339 9.84 2.77 -21.19
CA SER A 339 8.42 2.83 -20.93
C SER A 339 7.72 1.58 -21.45
N ILE A 340 6.96 0.92 -20.60
CA ILE A 340 6.15 -0.27 -20.94
C ILE A 340 5.06 0.11 -21.94
N TRP A 341 4.41 1.26 -21.69
CA TRP A 341 3.28 1.74 -22.45
C TRP A 341 3.72 2.79 -23.48
N LYS A 342 4.66 2.36 -24.34
CA LYS A 342 5.09 3.09 -25.54
C LYS A 342 4.64 2.34 -26.78
N GLY A 343 3.93 3.01 -27.67
CA GLY A 343 3.39 2.43 -28.89
C GLY A 343 4.45 2.08 -29.97
N PRO A 344 4.06 1.28 -30.95
CA PRO A 344 2.67 0.92 -31.25
C PRO A 344 2.14 -0.20 -30.35
N ILE A 345 0.95 -0.01 -29.80
CA ILE A 345 0.25 -1.04 -29.02
C ILE A 345 -1.15 -1.25 -29.63
N VAL A 346 -1.50 -2.51 -29.81
CA VAL A 346 -2.77 -2.94 -30.39
C VAL A 346 -3.56 -3.72 -29.34
N ASN A 347 -4.86 -3.46 -29.21
CA ASN A 347 -5.73 -4.26 -28.35
C ASN A 347 -6.06 -5.62 -29.00
N ASN A 348 -6.72 -6.50 -28.26
CA ASN A 348 -7.06 -7.84 -28.75
C ASN A 348 -8.20 -7.87 -29.80
N ASP A 349 -8.89 -6.75 -30.04
CA ASP A 349 -9.83 -6.57 -31.17
C ASP A 349 -9.12 -6.06 -32.44
N GLY A 350 -7.81 -5.86 -32.40
CA GLY A 350 -7.02 -5.39 -33.55
C GLY A 350 -6.95 -3.86 -33.71
N LYS A 351 -7.49 -3.08 -32.76
CA LYS A 351 -7.43 -1.62 -32.80
C LYS A 351 -6.11 -1.11 -32.22
N GLU A 352 -5.44 -0.22 -32.93
CA GLU A 352 -4.29 0.52 -32.39
C GLU A 352 -4.75 1.46 -31.28
N VAL A 353 -4.21 1.30 -30.06
CA VAL A 353 -4.56 2.06 -28.86
C VAL A 353 -3.47 3.04 -28.43
N LEU A 354 -2.23 2.80 -28.84
CA LEU A 354 -1.11 3.76 -28.81
C LEU A 354 -0.39 3.69 -30.15
N LYS A 355 -0.22 4.85 -30.79
CA LYS A 355 0.50 4.97 -32.07
C LYS A 355 2.01 4.80 -31.84
N LYS A 356 2.73 4.59 -32.91
CA LYS A 356 4.19 4.53 -32.87
C LYS A 356 4.77 5.74 -32.11
N ASP A 357 5.67 5.48 -31.16
CA ASP A 357 6.37 6.44 -30.31
C ASP A 357 5.49 7.24 -29.34
N GLU A 358 4.17 7.05 -29.32
CA GLU A 358 3.27 7.58 -28.33
C GLU A 358 3.52 6.89 -26.99
N VAL A 359 3.59 7.67 -25.88
CA VAL A 359 3.75 7.17 -24.53
C VAL A 359 2.48 7.50 -23.74
N ALA A 360 1.91 6.49 -23.10
CA ALA A 360 0.73 6.67 -22.26
C ALA A 360 1.08 7.52 -21.03
N ASP A 361 0.21 8.48 -20.72
CA ASP A 361 0.25 9.22 -19.45
C ASP A 361 -0.53 8.47 -18.35
N ASP A 362 -0.41 8.96 -17.12
CA ASP A 362 -1.07 8.35 -15.96
C ASP A 362 -2.60 8.35 -16.08
N LYS A 363 -3.19 9.37 -16.68
CA LYS A 363 -4.64 9.44 -16.91
C LYS A 363 -5.10 8.37 -17.90
N TRP A 364 -4.35 8.14 -18.96
CA TRP A 364 -4.64 7.09 -19.92
C TRP A 364 -4.51 5.71 -19.27
N LEU A 365 -3.48 5.50 -18.44
CA LEU A 365 -3.25 4.26 -17.71
C LEU A 365 -4.36 3.95 -16.70
N ASP A 366 -4.93 4.96 -16.06
CA ASP A 366 -6.04 4.81 -15.12
C ASP A 366 -7.39 4.52 -15.80
N ALA A 367 -7.47 4.71 -17.12
CA ALA A 367 -8.68 4.49 -17.90
C ALA A 367 -8.70 3.19 -18.73
N ILE A 368 -7.71 2.29 -18.51
CA ILE A 368 -7.60 1.04 -19.29
C ILE A 368 -8.78 0.11 -18.96
N THR A 369 -9.57 -0.23 -19.98
CA THR A 369 -10.72 -1.14 -19.89
C THR A 369 -10.71 -2.21 -20.98
N PHE A 370 -9.58 -2.43 -21.64
CA PHE A 370 -9.40 -3.36 -22.74
C PHE A 370 -8.19 -4.28 -22.51
N TYR A 371 -8.15 -5.40 -23.20
CA TYR A 371 -6.97 -6.26 -23.25
C TYR A 371 -6.08 -5.90 -24.45
N VAL A 372 -4.74 -5.98 -24.25
CA VAL A 372 -3.78 -5.92 -25.35
C VAL A 372 -3.83 -7.20 -26.19
N LYS A 373 -3.34 -7.10 -27.43
CA LYS A 373 -3.20 -8.26 -28.32
C LYS A 373 -2.40 -9.37 -27.63
N GLY A 374 -2.95 -10.58 -27.68
CA GLY A 374 -2.38 -11.76 -27.01
C GLY A 374 -3.08 -12.15 -25.71
N VAL A 375 -3.87 -11.28 -25.11
CA VAL A 375 -4.79 -11.67 -24.02
C VAL A 375 -6.09 -12.17 -24.62
N GLU A 376 -6.54 -13.37 -24.21
CA GLU A 376 -7.76 -14.01 -24.70
C GLU A 376 -9.00 -13.50 -23.96
N GLY A 377 -10.12 -13.40 -24.66
CA GLY A 377 -11.42 -13.01 -24.10
C GLY A 377 -11.63 -11.49 -24.04
N LYS A 378 -12.53 -11.06 -23.16
CA LYS A 378 -12.89 -9.64 -22.94
C LYS A 378 -12.83 -9.31 -21.45
N VAL A 379 -12.56 -8.05 -21.14
CA VAL A 379 -12.65 -7.55 -19.77
C VAL A 379 -14.11 -7.60 -19.31
N PRO A 380 -14.43 -8.23 -18.18
CA PRO A 380 -15.79 -8.24 -17.65
C PRO A 380 -16.31 -6.82 -17.43
N GLY A 381 -17.49 -6.51 -17.97
CA GLY A 381 -18.09 -5.16 -17.85
C GLY A 381 -17.46 -4.06 -18.72
N GLY A 382 -16.44 -4.37 -19.54
CA GLY A 382 -15.73 -3.40 -20.38
C GLY A 382 -16.55 -2.75 -21.50
N ASP A 383 -17.66 -3.35 -21.88
CA ASP A 383 -18.57 -2.85 -22.94
C ASP A 383 -19.68 -1.91 -22.41
N LYS A 384 -19.68 -1.58 -21.09
CA LYS A 384 -20.64 -0.63 -20.51
C LYS A 384 -20.03 0.77 -20.49
N LYS A 385 -20.20 1.51 -21.58
CA LYS A 385 -20.08 2.98 -21.63
C LYS A 385 -21.45 3.61 -21.70
#